data_089c1cf6ac27d79156ac00a5a5322008
#
_entry.id   089c1cf6ac27d79156ac00a5a5322008
#
_cell.length_a   1.000
_cell.length_b   1.000
_cell.length_c   1.000
_cell.angle_alpha   90.00
_cell.angle_beta   90.00
_cell.angle_gamma   90.00
#
_symmetry.space_group_name_H-M   'P 1'
#
loop_
_entity.id
_entity.type
_entity.pdbx_description
1 polymer ?
#
loop_
_entity_poly.entity_id
_entity_poly.type
_entity_poly.pdbx_seq_one_letter_code
_entity_poly.pdbx_strand_id
1 'polypeptide(L)'
;MIELKNLYKSYRGKSVLMNISLTIQDNEFFVLIGSSGCGKTTLLKTLNKLNPIDKGEILINGTPINRIKVTQLPRLMGYVVQEGGLFPHMTVEDNIALAMRVAGYPKEKIYDRITELLELVNLEPDQYRSQYPSQLSGGQRQRIGVARAFAADPEIILMDEPFSALDPMTRRTLQQEVRTLQQKLNKTFVFVTHDMEEALDLGWEILAECFEPNETGLKTSLIQERWPKRSAVE
;
A
#
# COMPACT_ATOMS: atom_id res chain seq x y z
N MET A 1 -9.65 -11.19 -2.22
CA MET A 1 -8.54 -12.16 -2.41
C MET A 1 -7.67 -11.77 -3.60
N ILE A 2 -6.35 -11.83 -3.44
CA ILE A 2 -5.36 -11.58 -4.50
C ILE A 2 -4.63 -12.89 -4.79
N GLU A 3 -4.58 -13.32 -6.04
CA GLU A 3 -3.82 -14.51 -6.45
C GLU A 3 -2.77 -14.12 -7.49
N LEU A 4 -1.54 -14.54 -7.27
CA LEU A 4 -0.41 -14.42 -8.19
C LEU A 4 -0.04 -15.81 -8.69
N LYS A 5 0.05 -15.99 -10.01
CA LYS A 5 0.35 -17.30 -10.62
C LYS A 5 1.52 -17.17 -11.59
N ASN A 6 2.65 -17.75 -11.18
CA ASN A 6 3.88 -17.85 -11.98
C ASN A 6 4.29 -16.50 -12.60
N LEU A 7 4.36 -15.44 -11.79
CA LEU A 7 4.72 -14.11 -12.26
C LEU A 7 6.20 -14.00 -12.60
N TYR A 8 6.47 -13.36 -13.74
CA TYR A 8 7.81 -12.99 -14.17
C TYR A 8 7.84 -11.51 -14.55
N LYS A 9 8.92 -10.82 -14.17
CA LYS A 9 9.19 -9.43 -14.56
C LYS A 9 10.69 -9.21 -14.72
N SER A 10 11.06 -8.60 -15.82
CA SER A 10 12.45 -8.23 -16.13
C SER A 10 12.54 -6.78 -16.57
N TYR A 11 13.67 -6.15 -16.31
CA TYR A 11 14.01 -4.81 -16.79
C TYR A 11 15.38 -4.86 -17.50
N ARG A 12 15.42 -4.45 -18.75
CA ARG A 12 16.66 -4.41 -19.56
C ARG A 12 17.46 -5.73 -19.49
N GLY A 13 16.77 -6.86 -19.58
CA GLY A 13 17.36 -8.19 -19.52
C GLY A 13 17.71 -8.72 -18.11
N LYS A 14 17.56 -7.91 -17.06
CA LYS A 14 17.73 -8.35 -15.67
C LYS A 14 16.39 -8.81 -15.11
N SER A 15 16.29 -10.07 -14.70
CA SER A 15 15.09 -10.60 -14.04
C SER A 15 14.95 -10.02 -12.64
N VAL A 16 13.74 -9.55 -12.29
CA VAL A 16 13.40 -8.97 -10.99
C VAL A 16 12.37 -9.82 -10.25
N LEU A 17 11.35 -10.31 -10.95
CA LEU A 17 10.41 -11.29 -10.41
C LEU A 17 10.56 -12.59 -11.22
N MET A 18 10.69 -13.72 -10.52
CA MET A 18 10.85 -15.03 -11.16
C MET A 18 9.96 -16.06 -10.48
N ASN A 19 8.96 -16.52 -11.25
CA ASN A 19 8.05 -17.57 -10.83
C ASN A 19 7.34 -17.29 -9.49
N ILE A 20 6.89 -16.04 -9.28
CA ILE A 20 6.20 -15.67 -8.05
C ILE A 20 4.79 -16.22 -8.08
N SER A 21 4.46 -17.07 -7.12
CA SER A 21 3.11 -17.58 -6.90
C SER A 21 2.77 -17.43 -5.44
N LEU A 22 1.67 -16.72 -5.16
CA LEU A 22 1.22 -16.49 -3.79
C LEU A 22 -0.27 -16.12 -3.78
N THR A 23 -0.93 -16.34 -2.65
CA THR A 23 -2.32 -15.95 -2.42
C THR A 23 -2.40 -15.12 -1.15
N ILE A 24 -3.07 -13.95 -1.24
CA ILE A 24 -3.38 -13.06 -0.12
C ILE A 24 -4.90 -13.13 0.07
N GLN A 25 -5.34 -13.54 1.27
CA GLN A 25 -6.76 -13.67 1.57
C GLN A 25 -7.40 -12.30 1.84
N ASP A 26 -8.73 -12.26 1.81
CA ASP A 26 -9.46 -11.04 2.20
C ASP A 26 -9.23 -10.74 3.69
N ASN A 27 -9.15 -9.45 3.99
CA ASN A 27 -8.93 -8.91 5.32
C ASN A 27 -7.59 -9.31 5.97
N GLU A 28 -6.67 -9.88 5.21
CA GLU A 28 -5.31 -10.15 5.66
C GLU A 28 -4.46 -8.89 5.71
N PHE A 29 -3.56 -8.85 6.68
CA PHE A 29 -2.44 -7.91 6.70
C PHE A 29 -1.18 -8.66 6.22
N PHE A 30 -0.89 -8.59 4.96
CA PHE A 30 0.23 -9.27 4.32
C PHE A 30 1.46 -8.37 4.27
N VAL A 31 2.60 -8.87 4.75
CA VAL A 31 3.86 -8.14 4.67
C VAL A 31 4.86 -8.82 3.79
N LEU A 32 5.46 -8.02 2.95
CA LEU A 32 6.58 -8.38 2.11
C LEU A 32 7.83 -7.71 2.64
N ILE A 33 8.73 -8.51 3.22
CA ILE A 33 10.01 -8.04 3.73
C ILE A 33 11.16 -8.49 2.83
N GLY A 34 12.28 -7.80 2.88
CA GLY A 34 13.49 -8.16 2.16
C GLY A 34 14.41 -6.97 1.93
N SER A 35 15.63 -7.25 1.46
CA SER A 35 16.64 -6.25 1.17
C SER A 35 16.20 -5.24 0.11
N SER A 36 16.84 -4.06 0.11
CA SER A 36 16.57 -3.05 -0.92
C SER A 36 16.93 -3.60 -2.30
N GLY A 37 16.05 -3.36 -3.29
CA GLY A 37 16.24 -3.83 -4.66
C GLY A 37 15.84 -5.27 -4.96
N CYS A 38 15.35 -6.06 -3.99
CA CYS A 38 14.92 -7.45 -4.20
C CYS A 38 13.60 -7.60 -5.00
N GLY A 39 12.91 -6.52 -5.36
CA GLY A 39 11.73 -6.58 -6.23
C GLY A 39 10.39 -6.32 -5.55
N LYS A 40 10.34 -6.02 -4.24
CA LYS A 40 9.11 -5.74 -3.47
C LYS A 40 8.24 -4.64 -4.11
N THR A 41 8.82 -3.46 -4.32
CA THR A 41 8.15 -2.35 -5.01
C THR A 41 7.71 -2.72 -6.43
N THR A 42 8.47 -3.55 -7.14
CA THR A 42 8.09 -4.05 -8.46
C THR A 42 6.84 -4.90 -8.37
N LEU A 43 6.79 -5.84 -7.42
CA LEU A 43 5.62 -6.69 -7.19
C LEU A 43 4.39 -5.82 -6.85
N LEU A 44 4.54 -4.88 -5.91
CA LEU A 44 3.47 -3.98 -5.51
C LEU A 44 2.92 -3.16 -6.70
N LYS A 45 3.82 -2.66 -7.56
CA LYS A 45 3.46 -1.90 -8.78
C LYS A 45 2.81 -2.78 -9.86
N THR A 46 3.00 -4.09 -9.86
CA THR A 46 2.27 -4.97 -10.76
C THR A 46 0.82 -5.17 -10.30
N LEU A 47 0.57 -5.19 -8.98
CA LEU A 47 -0.76 -5.34 -8.41
C LEU A 47 -1.69 -4.16 -8.75
N ASN A 48 -1.16 -2.94 -8.91
CA ASN A 48 -1.96 -1.76 -9.25
C ASN A 48 -1.84 -1.34 -10.72
N LYS A 49 -1.34 -2.23 -11.60
CA LYS A 49 -1.15 -1.99 -13.05
C LYS A 49 -0.18 -0.88 -13.43
N LEU A 50 0.63 -0.37 -12.50
CA LEU A 50 1.68 0.60 -12.82
C LEU A 50 2.82 -0.04 -13.61
N ASN A 51 3.10 -1.33 -13.35
CA ASN A 51 4.08 -2.11 -14.10
C ASN A 51 3.39 -3.32 -14.73
N PRO A 52 3.46 -3.51 -16.06
CA PRO A 52 2.98 -4.73 -16.68
C PRO A 52 3.89 -5.92 -16.31
N ILE A 53 3.29 -7.10 -16.12
CA ILE A 53 4.04 -8.35 -15.97
C ILE A 53 4.49 -8.87 -17.34
N ASP A 54 5.57 -9.64 -17.37
CA ASP A 54 6.08 -10.24 -18.62
C ASP A 54 5.44 -11.61 -18.88
N LYS A 55 5.21 -12.40 -17.80
CA LYS A 55 4.51 -13.71 -17.84
C LYS A 55 3.76 -13.95 -16.55
N GLY A 56 2.80 -14.87 -16.58
CA GLY A 56 1.97 -15.25 -15.44
C GLY A 56 0.63 -14.53 -15.43
N GLU A 57 -0.06 -14.58 -14.31
CA GLU A 57 -1.39 -14.01 -14.13
C GLU A 57 -1.55 -13.41 -12.72
N ILE A 58 -2.28 -12.31 -12.64
CA ILE A 58 -2.73 -11.70 -11.39
C ILE A 58 -4.25 -11.68 -11.43
N LEU A 59 -4.87 -12.27 -10.40
CA LEU A 59 -6.32 -12.27 -10.20
C LEU A 59 -6.67 -11.45 -8.96
N ILE A 60 -7.67 -10.59 -9.08
CA ILE A 60 -8.28 -9.87 -7.96
C ILE A 60 -9.73 -10.32 -7.87
N ASN A 61 -10.09 -10.96 -6.77
CA ASN A 61 -11.41 -11.58 -6.58
C ASN A 61 -11.81 -12.48 -7.78
N GLY A 62 -10.86 -13.32 -8.24
CA GLY A 62 -11.04 -14.21 -9.38
C GLY A 62 -11.04 -13.53 -10.75
N THR A 63 -10.96 -12.19 -10.82
CA THR A 63 -10.94 -11.44 -12.08
C THR A 63 -9.50 -11.12 -12.50
N PRO A 64 -9.06 -11.51 -13.71
CA PRO A 64 -7.75 -11.12 -14.22
C PRO A 64 -7.57 -9.61 -14.23
N ILE A 65 -6.44 -9.14 -13.68
CA ILE A 65 -6.18 -7.70 -13.50
C ILE A 65 -6.19 -6.92 -14.82
N ASN A 66 -5.81 -7.54 -15.93
CA ASN A 66 -5.84 -6.92 -17.25
C ASN A 66 -7.25 -6.61 -17.74
N ARG A 67 -8.28 -7.31 -17.25
CA ARG A 67 -9.71 -7.06 -17.55
C ARG A 67 -10.31 -5.93 -16.71
N ILE A 68 -9.69 -5.57 -15.61
CA ILE A 68 -10.15 -4.49 -14.74
C ILE A 68 -9.83 -3.14 -15.41
N LYS A 69 -10.83 -2.27 -15.58
CA LYS A 69 -10.63 -0.94 -16.16
C LYS A 69 -9.85 -0.04 -15.18
N VAL A 70 -8.97 0.82 -15.69
CA VAL A 70 -8.17 1.75 -14.88
C VAL A 70 -9.06 2.64 -13.99
N THR A 71 -10.23 3.05 -14.47
CA THR A 71 -11.20 3.84 -13.70
C THR A 71 -11.85 3.10 -12.53
N GLN A 72 -11.77 1.77 -12.50
CA GLN A 72 -12.28 0.94 -11.41
C GLN A 72 -11.21 0.68 -10.33
N LEU A 73 -9.93 0.82 -10.67
CA LEU A 73 -8.82 0.55 -9.75
C LEU A 73 -8.91 1.33 -8.44
N PRO A 74 -9.27 2.64 -8.40
CA PRO A 74 -9.32 3.38 -7.13
C PRO A 74 -10.34 2.82 -6.12
N ARG A 75 -11.38 2.12 -6.59
CA ARG A 75 -12.36 1.43 -5.72
C ARG A 75 -11.89 0.04 -5.27
N LEU A 76 -10.94 -0.55 -5.97
CA LEU A 76 -10.37 -1.85 -5.62
C LEU A 76 -9.12 -1.70 -4.79
N MET A 77 -8.25 -0.74 -5.13
CA MET A 77 -6.94 -0.59 -4.53
C MET A 77 -6.57 0.86 -4.26
N GLY A 78 -6.22 1.15 -3.01
CA GLY A 78 -5.50 2.35 -2.62
C GLY A 78 -4.00 2.09 -2.64
N TYR A 79 -3.19 3.11 -2.94
CA TYR A 79 -1.74 2.98 -2.99
C TYR A 79 -1.06 4.12 -2.23
N VAL A 80 -0.35 3.75 -1.17
CA VAL A 80 0.53 4.64 -0.42
C VAL A 80 1.94 4.47 -0.98
N VAL A 81 2.46 5.50 -1.62
CA VAL A 81 3.81 5.50 -2.16
C VAL A 81 4.81 5.99 -1.13
N GLN A 82 6.06 5.59 -1.28
CA GLN A 82 7.17 6.09 -0.49
C GLN A 82 7.19 7.63 -0.49
N GLU A 83 7.50 8.25 0.67
CA GLU A 83 7.53 9.71 0.85
C GLU A 83 6.19 10.45 0.60
N GLY A 84 5.05 9.77 0.74
CA GLY A 84 3.71 10.34 0.59
C GLY A 84 3.28 10.61 -0.86
N GLY A 85 4.20 10.89 -1.78
CA GLY A 85 3.98 11.04 -3.23
C GLY A 85 2.83 11.99 -3.60
N LEU A 86 2.66 13.10 -2.87
CA LEU A 86 1.62 14.09 -3.15
C LEU A 86 1.97 14.93 -4.38
N PHE A 87 0.95 15.31 -5.12
CA PHE A 87 1.10 16.24 -6.24
C PHE A 87 1.39 17.65 -5.71
N PRO A 88 2.58 18.23 -5.96
CA PRO A 88 3.02 19.46 -5.30
C PRO A 88 2.21 20.71 -5.71
N HIS A 89 1.56 20.67 -6.86
CA HIS A 89 0.74 21.75 -7.41
C HIS A 89 -0.74 21.63 -7.04
N MET A 90 -1.12 20.64 -6.27
CA MET A 90 -2.49 20.41 -5.77
C MET A 90 -2.54 20.66 -4.27
N THR A 91 -3.67 21.17 -3.79
CA THR A 91 -3.97 21.26 -2.36
C THR A 91 -4.09 19.87 -1.73
N VAL A 92 -4.15 19.81 -0.42
CA VAL A 92 -4.47 18.58 0.33
C VAL A 92 -5.80 18.00 -0.12
N GLU A 93 -6.82 18.84 -0.20
CA GLU A 93 -8.15 18.46 -0.70
C GLU A 93 -8.09 17.85 -2.09
N ASP A 94 -7.41 18.49 -3.03
CA ASP A 94 -7.31 18.01 -4.41
C ASP A 94 -6.52 16.69 -4.51
N ASN A 95 -5.47 16.55 -3.70
CA ASN A 95 -4.71 15.31 -3.61
C ASN A 95 -5.58 14.13 -3.15
N ILE A 96 -6.40 14.32 -2.11
CA ILE A 96 -7.29 13.28 -1.59
C ILE A 96 -8.46 13.04 -2.56
N ALA A 97 -9.05 14.10 -3.10
CA ALA A 97 -10.20 14.02 -4.02
C ALA A 97 -9.91 13.27 -5.32
N LEU A 98 -8.64 13.23 -5.77
CA LEU A 98 -8.28 12.73 -7.09
C LEU A 98 -8.79 11.30 -7.36
N ALA A 99 -8.56 10.40 -6.42
CA ALA A 99 -9.01 9.00 -6.54
C ALA A 99 -10.53 8.88 -6.67
N MET A 100 -11.27 9.69 -5.89
CA MET A 100 -12.73 9.72 -5.94
C MET A 100 -13.27 10.35 -7.23
N ARG A 101 -12.63 11.42 -7.72
CA ARG A 101 -12.97 12.04 -9.01
C ARG A 101 -12.81 11.04 -10.16
N VAL A 102 -11.69 10.30 -10.19
CA VAL A 102 -11.45 9.25 -11.20
C VAL A 102 -12.49 8.13 -11.09
N ALA A 103 -12.88 7.77 -9.87
CA ALA A 103 -13.91 6.76 -9.61
C ALA A 103 -15.35 7.27 -9.84
N GLY A 104 -15.55 8.53 -10.22
CA GLY A 104 -16.84 9.11 -10.55
C GLY A 104 -17.76 9.42 -9.37
N TYR A 105 -17.18 9.81 -8.21
CA TYR A 105 -17.96 10.20 -7.05
C TYR A 105 -18.62 11.59 -7.25
N PRO A 106 -19.85 11.82 -6.73
CA PRO A 106 -20.48 13.14 -6.69
C PRO A 106 -19.68 14.13 -5.83
N LYS A 107 -19.69 15.41 -6.20
CA LYS A 107 -18.90 16.46 -5.49
C LYS A 107 -19.23 16.55 -4.00
N GLU A 108 -20.50 16.45 -3.65
CA GLU A 108 -20.99 16.54 -2.26
C GLU A 108 -20.37 15.42 -1.41
N LYS A 109 -20.39 14.19 -1.91
CA LYS A 109 -19.78 13.04 -1.23
C LYS A 109 -18.25 13.13 -1.10
N ILE A 110 -17.60 13.80 -2.05
CA ILE A 110 -16.15 14.03 -2.00
C ILE A 110 -15.81 14.95 -0.82
N TYR A 111 -16.56 16.03 -0.63
CA TYR A 111 -16.31 17.00 0.44
C TYR A 111 -16.40 16.36 1.83
N ASP A 112 -17.49 15.64 2.10
CA ASP A 112 -17.73 14.97 3.39
C ASP A 112 -16.65 13.91 3.64
N ARG A 113 -16.33 13.11 2.61
CA ARG A 113 -15.33 12.06 2.73
C ARG A 113 -13.93 12.60 3.02
N ILE A 114 -13.55 13.76 2.47
CA ILE A 114 -12.26 14.40 2.75
C ILE A 114 -12.20 14.83 4.21
N THR A 115 -13.28 15.37 4.78
CA THR A 115 -13.38 15.71 6.19
C THR A 115 -13.12 14.48 7.06
N GLU A 116 -13.88 13.39 6.83
CA GLU A 116 -13.70 12.12 7.54
C GLU A 116 -12.27 11.58 7.46
N LEU A 117 -11.64 11.67 6.29
CA LEU A 117 -10.31 11.13 6.07
C LEU A 117 -9.21 11.97 6.73
N LEU A 118 -9.36 13.29 6.78
CA LEU A 118 -8.43 14.16 7.49
C LEU A 118 -8.52 13.93 9.00
N GLU A 119 -9.72 13.83 9.55
CA GLU A 119 -9.94 13.44 10.96
C GLU A 119 -9.35 12.06 11.26
N LEU A 120 -9.55 11.09 10.36
CA LEU A 120 -9.05 9.72 10.48
C LEU A 120 -7.52 9.66 10.63
N VAL A 121 -6.80 10.58 9.96
CA VAL A 121 -5.34 10.68 10.04
C VAL A 121 -4.87 11.77 11.02
N ASN A 122 -5.74 12.21 11.94
CA ASN A 122 -5.46 13.22 12.97
C ASN A 122 -4.93 14.55 12.40
N LEU A 123 -5.56 15.04 11.34
CA LEU A 123 -5.32 16.35 10.74
C LEU A 123 -6.63 17.16 10.75
N GLU A 124 -6.61 18.37 11.32
CA GLU A 124 -7.77 19.23 11.41
C GLU A 124 -8.20 19.69 10.00
N PRO A 125 -9.43 19.36 9.53
CA PRO A 125 -9.86 19.63 8.16
C PRO A 125 -9.77 21.11 7.76
N ASP A 126 -10.23 22.02 8.61
CA ASP A 126 -10.26 23.46 8.31
C ASP A 126 -8.86 24.06 8.19
N GLN A 127 -7.89 23.51 8.92
CA GLN A 127 -6.51 23.96 8.90
C GLN A 127 -5.75 23.43 7.67
N TYR A 128 -5.96 22.15 7.29
CA TYR A 128 -5.08 21.46 6.34
C TYR A 128 -5.65 21.40 4.93
N ARG A 129 -6.96 21.43 4.74
CA ARG A 129 -7.63 21.21 3.45
C ARG A 129 -7.06 22.06 2.31
N SER A 130 -6.82 23.35 2.54
CA SER A 130 -6.35 24.30 1.54
C SER A 130 -4.83 24.40 1.41
N GLN A 131 -4.07 23.71 2.27
CA GLN A 131 -2.60 23.75 2.24
C GLN A 131 -2.04 22.98 1.04
N TYR A 132 -0.85 23.38 0.61
CA TYR A 132 -0.06 22.67 -0.39
C TYR A 132 0.98 21.78 0.28
N PRO A 133 1.46 20.70 -0.39
CA PRO A 133 2.47 19.80 0.16
C PRO A 133 3.75 20.49 0.66
N SER A 134 4.13 21.63 0.07
CA SER A 134 5.29 22.41 0.49
C SER A 134 5.14 23.05 1.88
N GLN A 135 3.92 23.20 2.38
CA GLN A 135 3.59 23.80 3.69
C GLN A 135 3.52 22.77 4.81
N LEU A 136 3.73 21.48 4.48
CA LEU A 136 3.52 20.36 5.39
C LEU A 136 4.85 19.75 5.84
N SER A 137 4.89 19.24 7.08
CA SER A 137 5.98 18.37 7.54
C SER A 137 5.98 17.02 6.79
N GLY A 138 7.09 16.27 6.89
CA GLY A 138 7.18 14.93 6.30
C GLY A 138 6.08 13.99 6.80
N GLY A 139 5.84 13.98 8.12
CA GLY A 139 4.77 13.17 8.72
C GLY A 139 3.37 13.58 8.26
N GLN A 140 3.09 14.89 8.13
CA GLN A 140 1.81 15.37 7.62
C GLN A 140 1.60 14.97 6.16
N ARG A 141 2.62 15.10 5.31
CA ARG A 141 2.55 14.61 3.92
C ARG A 141 2.25 13.12 3.85
N GLN A 142 2.87 12.33 4.73
CA GLN A 142 2.64 10.88 4.78
C GLN A 142 1.22 10.55 5.21
N ARG A 143 0.68 11.22 6.24
CA ARG A 143 -0.72 11.08 6.69
C ARG A 143 -1.71 11.38 5.56
N ILE A 144 -1.47 12.44 4.79
CA ILE A 144 -2.30 12.78 3.64
C ILE A 144 -2.16 11.74 2.52
N GLY A 145 -0.96 11.18 2.31
CA GLY A 145 -0.75 10.06 1.39
C GLY A 145 -1.57 8.83 1.78
N VAL A 146 -1.66 8.53 3.08
CA VAL A 146 -2.54 7.48 3.62
C VAL A 146 -4.00 7.85 3.38
N ALA A 147 -4.46 9.04 3.78
CA ALA A 147 -5.83 9.50 3.55
C ALA A 147 -6.25 9.39 2.07
N ARG A 148 -5.37 9.80 1.15
CA ARG A 148 -5.60 9.66 -0.30
C ARG A 148 -5.79 8.22 -0.74
N ALA A 149 -5.02 7.28 -0.18
CA ALA A 149 -5.15 5.86 -0.53
C ALA A 149 -6.51 5.28 -0.08
N PHE A 150 -7.09 5.81 0.99
CA PHE A 150 -8.42 5.40 1.49
C PHE A 150 -9.59 6.17 0.86
N ALA A 151 -9.32 7.16 0.00
CA ALA A 151 -10.34 8.10 -0.46
C ALA A 151 -11.53 7.44 -1.16
N ALA A 152 -11.29 6.55 -2.10
CA ALA A 152 -12.35 5.85 -2.84
C ALA A 152 -12.88 4.59 -2.13
N ASP A 153 -12.61 4.45 -0.83
CA ASP A 153 -13.00 3.30 0.01
C ASP A 153 -12.62 1.93 -0.58
N PRO A 154 -11.34 1.74 -0.97
CA PRO A 154 -10.90 0.52 -1.65
C PRO A 154 -10.92 -0.70 -0.72
N GLU A 155 -11.01 -1.90 -1.31
CA GLU A 155 -10.96 -3.18 -0.58
C GLU A 155 -9.52 -3.56 -0.18
N ILE A 156 -8.53 -3.10 -0.96
CA ILE A 156 -7.12 -3.44 -0.81
C ILE A 156 -6.31 -2.16 -0.63
N ILE A 157 -5.41 -2.15 0.34
CA ILE A 157 -4.46 -1.05 0.56
C ILE A 157 -3.05 -1.58 0.31
N LEU A 158 -2.38 -1.00 -0.67
CA LEU A 158 -0.97 -1.28 -0.98
C LEU A 158 -0.10 -0.19 -0.34
N MET A 159 0.94 -0.55 0.39
CA MET A 159 1.85 0.38 1.06
C MET A 159 3.30 0.06 0.73
N ASP A 160 4.00 0.99 0.10
CA ASP A 160 5.39 0.86 -0.35
C ASP A 160 6.31 1.65 0.57
N GLU A 161 6.94 0.99 1.53
CA GLU A 161 7.83 1.59 2.54
C GLU A 161 7.27 2.90 3.15
N PRO A 162 6.02 2.91 3.66
CA PRO A 162 5.31 4.15 3.97
C PRO A 162 5.92 4.96 5.10
N PHE A 163 6.83 4.39 5.88
CA PHE A 163 7.40 5.05 7.06
C PHE A 163 8.89 5.30 6.97
N SER A 164 9.55 4.95 5.85
CA SER A 164 11.01 4.99 5.69
C SER A 164 11.62 6.39 5.86
N ALA A 165 10.89 7.45 5.48
CA ALA A 165 11.37 8.84 5.52
C ALA A 165 10.98 9.59 6.81
N LEU A 166 10.48 8.89 7.85
CA LEU A 166 9.98 9.50 9.07
C LEU A 166 10.99 9.36 10.23
N ASP A 167 10.99 10.35 11.11
CA ASP A 167 11.70 10.23 12.38
C ASP A 167 11.08 9.14 13.27
N PRO A 168 11.81 8.57 14.23
CA PRO A 168 11.36 7.41 15.02
C PRO A 168 10.04 7.63 15.78
N MET A 169 9.80 8.84 16.29
CA MET A 169 8.59 9.15 17.08
C MET A 169 7.37 9.21 16.17
N THR A 170 7.45 9.96 15.08
CA THR A 170 6.39 10.07 14.06
C THR A 170 6.08 8.71 13.43
N ARG A 171 7.12 7.90 13.17
CA ARG A 171 6.99 6.55 12.64
C ARG A 171 6.13 5.68 13.55
N ARG A 172 6.47 5.56 14.82
CA ARG A 172 5.70 4.75 15.81
C ARG A 172 4.23 5.18 15.90
N THR A 173 4.00 6.48 15.93
CA THR A 173 2.64 7.02 15.98
C THR A 173 1.84 6.61 14.75
N LEU A 174 2.38 6.78 13.54
CA LEU A 174 1.71 6.39 12.29
C LEU A 174 1.52 4.88 12.16
N GLN A 175 2.46 4.07 12.61
CA GLN A 175 2.32 2.61 12.65
C GLN A 175 1.12 2.19 13.50
N GLN A 176 0.96 2.77 14.70
CA GLN A 176 -0.18 2.51 15.57
C GLN A 176 -1.51 2.95 14.93
N GLU A 177 -1.51 4.10 14.26
CA GLU A 177 -2.69 4.59 13.53
C GLU A 177 -3.08 3.65 12.38
N VAL A 178 -2.13 3.24 11.54
CA VAL A 178 -2.39 2.29 10.43
C VAL A 178 -2.88 0.94 10.97
N ARG A 179 -2.30 0.45 12.06
CA ARG A 179 -2.78 -0.77 12.74
C ARG A 179 -4.23 -0.63 13.23
N THR A 180 -4.54 0.50 13.86
CA THR A 180 -5.92 0.78 14.32
C THR A 180 -6.89 0.85 13.16
N LEU A 181 -6.48 1.46 12.04
CA LEU A 181 -7.26 1.52 10.82
C LEU A 181 -7.54 0.14 10.22
N GLN A 182 -6.51 -0.71 10.15
CA GLN A 182 -6.65 -2.07 9.65
C GLN A 182 -7.67 -2.87 10.48
N GLN A 183 -7.56 -2.80 11.80
CA GLN A 183 -8.47 -3.52 12.70
C GLN A 183 -9.93 -3.03 12.59
N LYS A 184 -10.15 -1.73 12.35
CA LYS A 184 -11.48 -1.13 12.24
C LYS A 184 -12.15 -1.36 10.90
N LEU A 185 -11.37 -1.41 9.81
CA LEU A 185 -11.91 -1.29 8.45
C LEU A 185 -12.10 -2.63 7.73
N ASN A 186 -11.64 -3.75 8.29
CA ASN A 186 -11.74 -5.09 7.66
C ASN A 186 -11.30 -5.08 6.18
N LYS A 187 -10.13 -4.49 5.89
CA LYS A 187 -9.56 -4.40 4.55
C LYS A 187 -8.30 -5.24 4.44
N THR A 188 -7.99 -5.64 3.21
CA THR A 188 -6.73 -6.35 2.91
C THR A 188 -5.60 -5.33 2.78
N PHE A 189 -4.51 -5.55 3.52
CA PHE A 189 -3.31 -4.72 3.45
C PHE A 189 -2.15 -5.52 2.85
N VAL A 190 -1.47 -4.92 1.91
CA VAL A 190 -0.19 -5.42 1.38
C VAL A 190 0.88 -4.38 1.68
N PHE A 191 1.72 -4.70 2.62
CA PHE A 191 2.71 -3.79 3.17
C PHE A 191 4.13 -4.22 2.77
N VAL A 192 4.92 -3.30 2.28
CA VAL A 192 6.32 -3.53 1.90
C VAL A 192 7.22 -2.78 2.85
N THR A 193 8.19 -3.47 3.45
CA THR A 193 9.24 -2.86 4.26
C THR A 193 10.57 -3.61 4.10
N HIS A 194 11.66 -2.97 4.49
CA HIS A 194 12.95 -3.60 4.68
C HIS A 194 13.31 -3.72 6.18
N ASP A 195 12.45 -3.24 7.08
CA ASP A 195 12.65 -3.19 8.52
C ASP A 195 11.87 -4.32 9.20
N MET A 196 12.58 -5.25 9.83
CA MET A 196 12.00 -6.39 10.54
C MET A 196 11.28 -5.95 11.83
N GLU A 197 11.77 -4.90 12.52
CA GLU A 197 11.13 -4.40 13.74
C GLU A 197 9.76 -3.78 13.38
N GLU A 198 9.73 -2.98 12.30
CA GLU A 198 8.50 -2.46 11.75
C GLU A 198 7.53 -3.59 11.42
N ALA A 199 8.07 -4.65 10.79
CA ALA A 199 7.38 -5.87 10.54
C ALA A 199 6.79 -6.42 11.84
N LEU A 200 7.48 -6.67 12.87
CA LEU A 200 7.06 -7.26 14.14
C LEU A 200 6.06 -6.37 14.91
N ASP A 201 6.26 -5.06 14.92
CA ASP A 201 5.43 -4.10 15.69
C ASP A 201 4.01 -3.96 15.14
N LEU A 202 3.80 -4.12 13.85
CA LEU A 202 2.48 -4.06 13.23
C LEU A 202 1.64 -5.34 13.47
N GLY A 203 2.21 -6.43 13.93
CA GLY A 203 1.50 -7.63 14.42
C GLY A 203 0.81 -8.48 13.34
N TRP A 204 1.59 -9.10 12.48
CA TRP A 204 1.22 -9.77 11.23
C TRP A 204 0.40 -11.05 11.32
N GLU A 205 -0.28 -11.33 10.21
CA GLU A 205 -0.77 -12.67 9.93
C GLU A 205 0.15 -13.46 8.98
N ILE A 206 0.87 -12.81 8.05
CA ILE A 206 1.75 -13.48 7.09
C ILE A 206 2.97 -12.63 6.73
N LEU A 207 4.15 -13.22 6.81
CA LEU A 207 5.41 -12.67 6.37
C LEU A 207 5.89 -13.40 5.12
N ALA A 208 6.16 -12.66 4.05
CA ALA A 208 6.87 -13.19 2.90
C ALA A 208 8.24 -12.54 2.80
N GLU A 209 9.29 -13.34 2.89
CA GLU A 209 10.65 -12.88 2.78
C GLU A 209 11.17 -13.00 1.34
N CYS A 210 11.69 -11.88 0.81
CA CYS A 210 12.37 -11.87 -0.46
C CYS A 210 13.88 -12.00 -0.22
N PHE A 211 14.48 -13.11 -0.61
CA PHE A 211 15.92 -13.30 -0.56
C PHE A 211 16.63 -12.52 -1.68
N GLU A 212 17.91 -12.16 -1.43
CA GLU A 212 18.75 -11.52 -2.42
C GLU A 212 18.86 -12.31 -3.72
N PRO A 213 18.97 -11.65 -4.87
CA PRO A 213 19.17 -12.33 -6.12
C PRO A 213 20.54 -13.01 -6.11
N ASN A 214 20.56 -14.34 -6.21
CA ASN A 214 21.73 -15.06 -6.70
C ASN A 214 21.98 -14.59 -8.15
N GLU A 215 23.15 -14.82 -8.73
CA GLU A 215 23.53 -14.42 -10.09
C GLU A 215 22.51 -14.78 -11.21
N THR A 216 21.50 -15.58 -10.88
CA THR A 216 20.40 -16.03 -11.76
C THR A 216 19.05 -15.38 -11.51
N GLY A 217 18.91 -14.37 -10.60
CA GLY A 217 17.65 -13.68 -10.27
C GLY A 217 16.94 -14.25 -9.04
N LEU A 218 15.92 -13.55 -8.54
CA LEU A 218 15.11 -13.93 -7.39
C LEU A 218 14.51 -15.35 -7.53
N LYS A 219 15.09 -16.35 -6.87
CA LYS A 219 14.33 -17.51 -6.45
C LYS A 219 13.65 -17.15 -5.16
N THR A 220 12.40 -16.75 -5.24
CA THR A 220 11.55 -16.62 -4.07
C THR A 220 11.17 -18.03 -3.63
N SER A 221 11.93 -18.59 -2.72
CA SER A 221 11.30 -19.44 -1.72
C SER A 221 10.56 -18.45 -0.80
N LEU A 222 9.33 -18.07 -1.16
CA LEU A 222 8.43 -17.40 -0.24
C LEU A 222 8.23 -18.37 0.93
N ILE A 223 8.94 -18.13 2.02
CA ILE A 223 8.60 -18.74 3.28
C ILE A 223 7.38 -17.97 3.75
N GLN A 224 6.21 -18.50 3.41
CA GLN A 224 4.94 -17.99 3.92
C GLN A 224 4.79 -18.58 5.32
N GLU A 225 5.33 -17.90 6.32
CA GLU A 225 5.12 -18.25 7.72
C GLU A 225 3.95 -17.46 8.28
N ARG A 226 2.94 -18.18 8.78
CA ARG A 226 1.92 -17.59 9.65
C ARG A 226 2.54 -17.39 11.03
N TRP A 227 2.78 -16.13 11.38
CA TRP A 227 3.21 -15.78 12.72
C TRP A 227 2.01 -15.77 13.69
N PRO A 228 2.11 -16.37 14.88
CA PRO A 228 1.00 -16.35 15.84
C PRO A 228 0.68 -14.90 16.23
N LYS A 229 -0.62 -14.53 16.18
CA LYS A 229 -1.10 -13.27 16.75
C LYS A 229 -0.51 -13.14 18.15
N ARG A 230 0.29 -12.11 18.43
CA ARG A 230 0.59 -11.77 19.81
C ARG A 230 -0.77 -11.50 20.48
N SER A 231 -1.20 -12.41 21.35
CA SER A 231 -2.29 -12.14 22.30
C SER A 231 -1.96 -10.80 22.96
N ALA A 232 -2.93 -9.88 22.96
CA ALA A 232 -2.81 -8.65 23.69
C ALA A 232 -2.35 -9.02 25.10
N VAL A 233 -1.15 -8.64 25.46
CA VAL A 233 -0.68 -8.69 26.84
C VAL A 233 -1.42 -7.55 27.50
N GLU A 234 -2.25 -7.90 28.47
CA GLU A 234 -2.99 -7.05 29.38
C GLU A 234 -2.12 -5.94 30.03
#